data_7d2f537ddbb6e643808796c1003f3571
#
_entry.id   7d2f537ddbb6e643808796c1003f3571
#
_cell.length_a   1.000
_cell.length_b   1.000
_cell.length_c   1.000
_cell.angle_alpha   90.00
_cell.angle_beta   90.00
_cell.angle_gamma   90.00
#
_symmetry.space_group_name_H-M   'P 1'
#
loop_
_entity.id
_entity.type
_entity.pdbx_description
1 polymer ?
#
loop_
_entity_poly.entity_id
_entity_poly.type
_entity_poly.pdbx_seq_one_letter_code
_entity_poly.pdbx_strand_id
1 'polypeptide(L)'
;MSRAGNLLRIDPAAGIPGGEVIVECAGFDTSEPTECAVWFNQERAPIIALGPRRSLAIVPELKRSQAAEIRLESGAARSDALSFTIGKSLASDLHPVASPAFDPDDGSLFVTRSGSRGEQLPVSLFRIDFNGELTEYSGDITNPTGIAFDSNGQMFVSSRLDGTVYRITPFKEAVPFVGNLGIATGIAFDRSGTMYVGDRTGTIYQVNEIGEEKSWVQLEPSVSAYHLAVGPDDALYVTGPTVSSFDSVWRVDQSGKVSVFYKGLGRPQGLAFDESGNLYLAASLRGRRGIVRISSEGQKAEMFVAGMNLVGLAFSSGGEMVVASNDSVYSLPLGIKGILLP
;
A
#
# COMPACT_ATOMS: atom_id res chain seq x y z
N MET A 1 -26.45 6.38 -39.36
CA MET A 1 -25.27 7.01 -38.74
C MET A 1 -25.07 6.33 -37.39
N SER A 2 -24.05 5.49 -37.26
CA SER A 2 -23.68 4.88 -35.95
C SER A 2 -23.37 6.03 -35.01
N ARG A 3 -24.10 6.14 -33.89
CA ARG A 3 -23.71 7.04 -32.81
C ARG A 3 -22.36 6.57 -32.31
N ALA A 4 -21.34 7.41 -32.43
CA ALA A 4 -20.04 7.13 -31.81
C ALA A 4 -20.25 6.96 -30.31
N GLY A 5 -19.83 5.83 -29.78
CA GLY A 5 -19.86 5.62 -28.34
C GLY A 5 -18.77 6.48 -27.66
N ASN A 6 -19.07 7.01 -26.48
CA ASN A 6 -18.13 7.83 -25.72
C ASN A 6 -17.67 7.10 -24.46
N LEU A 7 -16.38 7.13 -24.20
CA LEU A 7 -15.78 6.76 -22.92
C LEU A 7 -15.80 8.00 -22.04
N LEU A 8 -16.45 7.91 -20.86
CA LEU A 8 -16.69 9.07 -20.00
C LEU A 8 -15.66 9.16 -18.88
N ARG A 9 -15.34 8.03 -18.26
CA ARG A 9 -14.45 7.96 -17.09
C ARG A 9 -13.89 6.57 -16.90
N ILE A 10 -12.67 6.49 -16.37
CA ILE A 10 -12.07 5.29 -15.79
C ILE A 10 -11.91 5.52 -14.29
N ASP A 11 -12.37 4.58 -13.48
CA ASP A 11 -12.36 4.70 -12.03
C ASP A 11 -11.83 3.41 -11.36
N PRO A 12 -10.66 3.47 -10.67
CA PRO A 12 -9.71 4.60 -10.65
C PRO A 12 -8.95 4.75 -11.97
N ALA A 13 -8.28 5.89 -12.15
CA ALA A 13 -7.46 6.18 -13.33
C ALA A 13 -6.02 5.62 -13.25
N ALA A 14 -5.72 4.82 -12.23
CA ALA A 14 -4.44 4.14 -12.04
C ALA A 14 -4.66 2.74 -11.48
N GLY A 15 -3.74 1.82 -11.77
CA GLY A 15 -3.82 0.45 -11.25
C GLY A 15 -2.57 -0.37 -11.54
N ILE A 16 -2.47 -1.50 -10.85
CA ILE A 16 -1.50 -2.55 -11.15
C ILE A 16 -2.17 -3.70 -11.91
N PRO A 17 -1.42 -4.57 -12.60
CA PRO A 17 -1.97 -5.75 -13.25
C PRO A 17 -2.85 -6.57 -12.29
N GLY A 18 -3.99 -7.04 -12.79
CA GLY A 18 -4.99 -7.76 -12.00
C GLY A 18 -5.97 -6.86 -11.22
N GLY A 19 -5.76 -5.54 -11.16
CA GLY A 19 -6.66 -4.59 -10.53
C GLY A 19 -7.98 -4.43 -11.30
N GLU A 20 -9.08 -4.15 -10.60
CA GLU A 20 -10.41 -3.97 -11.19
C GLU A 20 -10.71 -2.48 -11.42
N VAL A 21 -11.04 -2.11 -12.65
CA VAL A 21 -11.42 -0.75 -13.02
C VAL A 21 -12.83 -0.69 -13.58
N ILE A 22 -13.53 0.38 -13.23
CA ILE A 22 -14.83 0.69 -13.82
C ILE A 22 -14.60 1.59 -15.04
N VAL A 23 -15.15 1.16 -16.17
CA VAL A 23 -15.16 1.90 -17.42
C VAL A 23 -16.57 2.48 -17.61
N GLU A 24 -16.74 3.78 -17.39
CA GLU A 24 -18.02 4.47 -17.60
C GLU A 24 -18.12 4.93 -19.05
N CYS A 25 -19.25 4.61 -19.72
CA CYS A 25 -19.44 4.86 -21.13
C CYS A 25 -20.88 5.24 -21.46
N ALA A 26 -21.09 5.75 -22.67
CA ALA A 26 -22.40 6.01 -23.23
C ALA A 26 -22.43 5.75 -24.74
N GLY A 27 -23.57 5.32 -25.26
CA GLY A 27 -23.79 5.14 -26.69
C GLY A 27 -23.22 3.84 -27.30
N PHE A 28 -22.80 2.90 -26.48
CA PHE A 28 -22.38 1.57 -26.93
C PHE A 28 -23.53 0.56 -26.83
N ASP A 29 -23.65 -0.29 -27.82
CA ASP A 29 -24.51 -1.46 -27.77
C ASP A 29 -23.75 -2.61 -27.11
N THR A 30 -24.30 -3.15 -26.03
CA THR A 30 -23.70 -4.26 -25.26
C THR A 30 -24.55 -5.52 -25.33
N SER A 31 -25.49 -5.62 -26.29
CA SER A 31 -26.34 -6.79 -26.49
C SER A 31 -25.53 -8.01 -26.92
N GLU A 32 -24.46 -7.79 -27.69
CA GLU A 32 -23.54 -8.84 -28.14
C GLU A 32 -22.20 -8.73 -27.40
N PRO A 33 -22.03 -9.40 -26.24
CA PRO A 33 -20.82 -9.27 -25.40
C PRO A 33 -19.52 -9.68 -26.10
N THR A 34 -19.59 -10.58 -27.08
CA THR A 34 -18.43 -11.05 -27.85
C THR A 34 -17.85 -10.00 -28.76
N GLU A 35 -18.66 -9.02 -29.17
CA GLU A 35 -18.25 -7.86 -29.98
C GLU A 35 -17.71 -6.70 -29.15
N CYS A 36 -17.78 -6.80 -27.82
CA CYS A 36 -17.31 -5.77 -26.93
C CYS A 36 -15.89 -6.04 -26.44
N ALA A 37 -15.06 -5.00 -26.42
CA ALA A 37 -13.69 -5.06 -25.91
C ALA A 37 -13.29 -3.77 -25.19
N VAL A 38 -12.54 -3.93 -24.11
CA VAL A 38 -11.79 -2.85 -23.45
C VAL A 38 -10.32 -3.06 -23.77
N TRP A 39 -9.67 -2.03 -24.30
CA TRP A 39 -8.28 -2.08 -24.71
C TRP A 39 -7.44 -1.17 -23.82
N PHE A 40 -6.30 -1.66 -23.38
CA PHE A 40 -5.21 -0.89 -22.78
C PHE A 40 -4.06 -0.86 -23.80
N ASN A 41 -3.91 0.24 -24.51
CA ASN A 41 -3.09 0.32 -25.72
C ASN A 41 -3.54 -0.75 -26.77
N GLN A 42 -2.73 -1.79 -26.93
CA GLN A 42 -3.00 -2.93 -27.86
C GLN A 42 -3.39 -4.20 -27.10
N GLU A 43 -3.41 -4.19 -25.79
CA GLU A 43 -3.75 -5.36 -24.96
C GLU A 43 -5.25 -5.36 -24.63
N ARG A 44 -5.93 -6.46 -24.92
CA ARG A 44 -7.34 -6.64 -24.60
C ARG A 44 -7.51 -7.01 -23.12
N ALA A 45 -8.23 -6.18 -22.39
CA ALA A 45 -8.54 -6.42 -20.99
C ALA A 45 -9.64 -7.48 -20.82
N PRO A 46 -9.53 -8.38 -19.84
CA PRO A 46 -10.65 -9.22 -19.43
C PRO A 46 -11.80 -8.36 -18.90
N ILE A 47 -13.02 -8.60 -19.39
CA ILE A 47 -14.24 -7.93 -18.92
C ILE A 47 -14.95 -8.86 -17.95
N ILE A 48 -15.13 -8.41 -16.70
CA ILE A 48 -15.84 -9.14 -15.64
C ILE A 48 -17.35 -8.92 -15.73
N ALA A 49 -17.74 -7.68 -16.02
CA ALA A 49 -19.14 -7.31 -16.20
C ALA A 49 -19.26 -6.26 -17.31
N LEU A 50 -20.27 -6.42 -18.14
CA LEU A 50 -20.54 -5.53 -19.27
C LEU A 50 -21.93 -4.92 -19.13
N GLY A 51 -22.01 -3.62 -19.34
CA GLY A 51 -23.29 -2.93 -19.35
C GLY A 51 -23.25 -1.63 -20.18
N PRO A 52 -24.40 -1.11 -20.62
CA PRO A 52 -24.47 -0.02 -21.57
C PRO A 52 -23.98 1.34 -21.06
N ARG A 53 -23.77 1.45 -19.76
CA ARG A 53 -23.26 2.69 -19.10
C ARG A 53 -21.98 2.45 -18.32
N ARG A 54 -21.69 1.19 -17.97
CA ARG A 54 -20.59 0.85 -17.09
C ARG A 54 -20.16 -0.57 -17.31
N SER A 55 -18.88 -0.80 -17.52
CA SER A 55 -18.26 -2.11 -17.58
C SER A 55 -17.19 -2.24 -16.49
N LEU A 56 -16.94 -3.44 -16.02
CA LEU A 56 -15.87 -3.78 -15.09
C LEU A 56 -14.81 -4.56 -15.84
N ALA A 57 -13.59 -4.05 -15.91
CA ALA A 57 -12.48 -4.67 -16.60
C ALA A 57 -11.28 -4.87 -15.65
N ILE A 58 -10.43 -5.84 -15.99
CA ILE A 58 -9.19 -6.12 -15.28
C ILE A 58 -8.04 -5.42 -16.00
N VAL A 59 -7.20 -4.72 -15.25
CA VAL A 59 -5.96 -4.14 -15.76
C VAL A 59 -5.04 -5.26 -16.27
N PRO A 60 -4.68 -5.27 -17.57
CA PRO A 60 -3.79 -6.28 -18.11
C PRO A 60 -2.33 -6.00 -17.74
N GLU A 61 -1.48 -7.00 -17.91
CA GLU A 61 -0.04 -6.81 -17.80
C GLU A 61 0.50 -6.12 -19.05
N LEU A 62 1.18 -4.97 -18.87
CA LEU A 62 1.87 -4.26 -19.95
C LEU A 62 3.39 -4.31 -19.72
N LYS A 63 4.09 -4.99 -20.61
CA LYS A 63 5.55 -5.28 -20.45
C LYS A 63 6.48 -4.06 -20.47
N ARG A 64 6.06 -2.89 -20.97
CA ARG A 64 6.99 -1.77 -21.27
C ARG A 64 6.47 -0.36 -21.02
N SER A 65 5.26 -0.18 -20.52
CA SER A 65 4.69 1.16 -20.37
C SER A 65 4.03 1.36 -19.03
N GLN A 66 4.32 2.49 -18.39
CA GLN A 66 3.59 2.95 -17.18
C GLN A 66 2.39 3.85 -17.54
N ALA A 67 2.15 4.10 -18.81
CA ALA A 67 0.99 4.82 -19.31
C ALA A 67 0.26 3.99 -20.37
N ALA A 68 -1.07 3.96 -20.29
CA ALA A 68 -1.93 3.32 -21.26
C ALA A 68 -3.03 4.28 -21.73
N GLU A 69 -3.42 4.12 -22.97
CA GLU A 69 -4.67 4.67 -23.50
C GLU A 69 -5.74 3.59 -23.45
N ILE A 70 -6.83 3.88 -22.74
CA ILE A 70 -7.96 2.97 -22.65
C ILE A 70 -9.00 3.35 -23.69
N ARG A 71 -9.49 2.36 -24.43
CA ARG A 71 -10.57 2.47 -25.41
C ARG A 71 -11.60 1.37 -25.19
N LEU A 72 -12.85 1.68 -25.51
CA LEU A 72 -13.95 0.72 -25.58
C LEU A 72 -14.35 0.53 -27.05
N GLU A 73 -14.56 -0.70 -27.44
CA GLU A 73 -15.10 -1.11 -28.75
C GLU A 73 -16.37 -1.93 -28.55
N SER A 74 -17.32 -1.79 -29.47
CA SER A 74 -18.52 -2.61 -29.56
C SER A 74 -18.97 -2.66 -31.03
N GLY A 75 -18.78 -3.81 -31.67
CA GLY A 75 -18.96 -3.98 -33.12
C GLY A 75 -18.09 -2.95 -33.88
N ALA A 76 -18.73 -2.11 -34.70
CA ALA A 76 -18.05 -1.08 -35.47
C ALA A 76 -17.84 0.25 -34.68
N ALA A 77 -18.40 0.38 -33.47
CA ALA A 77 -18.29 1.57 -32.65
C ALA A 77 -16.98 1.55 -31.82
N ARG A 78 -16.26 2.66 -31.81
CA ARG A 78 -15.02 2.84 -31.04
C ARG A 78 -15.05 4.16 -30.30
N SER A 79 -14.61 4.16 -29.02
CA SER A 79 -14.47 5.40 -28.24
C SER A 79 -13.22 6.18 -28.58
N ASP A 80 -13.19 7.46 -28.16
CA ASP A 80 -11.93 8.15 -27.89
C ASP A 80 -11.16 7.45 -26.78
N ALA A 81 -9.90 7.79 -26.63
CA ALA A 81 -9.01 7.23 -25.61
C ALA A 81 -9.04 8.06 -24.32
N LEU A 82 -8.95 7.41 -23.17
CA LEU A 82 -8.65 8.04 -21.89
C LEU A 82 -7.31 7.50 -21.34
N SER A 83 -6.54 8.41 -20.74
CA SER A 83 -5.25 8.06 -20.13
C SER A 83 -5.43 7.26 -18.85
N PHE A 84 -4.53 6.31 -18.62
CA PHE A 84 -4.47 5.46 -17.43
C PHE A 84 -3.02 5.21 -17.01
N THR A 85 -2.72 5.28 -15.72
CA THR A 85 -1.39 4.95 -15.18
C THR A 85 -1.35 3.49 -14.76
N ILE A 86 -0.38 2.75 -15.29
CA ILE A 86 -0.13 1.33 -14.93
C ILE A 86 1.13 1.23 -14.08
N GLY A 87 1.04 0.48 -12.98
CA GLY A 87 2.18 0.17 -12.15
C GLY A 87 3.21 -0.70 -12.88
N LYS A 88 4.46 -0.24 -12.89
CA LYS A 88 5.61 -1.02 -13.35
C LYS A 88 6.08 -1.94 -12.25
N SER A 89 6.19 -3.23 -12.52
CA SER A 89 6.80 -4.18 -11.59
C SER A 89 8.27 -3.82 -11.36
N LEU A 90 8.66 -3.68 -10.09
CA LEU A 90 10.03 -3.50 -9.65
C LEU A 90 10.66 -4.83 -9.24
N ALA A 91 9.89 -5.70 -8.57
CA ALA A 91 10.34 -6.99 -8.11
C ALA A 91 9.14 -7.93 -7.87
N SER A 92 9.35 -9.23 -7.96
CA SER A 92 8.39 -10.30 -7.69
C SER A 92 9.00 -11.36 -6.77
N ASP A 93 8.18 -12.31 -6.33
CA ASP A 93 8.57 -13.43 -5.44
C ASP A 93 9.12 -12.98 -4.07
N LEU A 94 8.70 -11.79 -3.60
CA LEU A 94 9.20 -11.20 -2.35
C LEU A 94 8.36 -11.56 -1.12
N HIS A 95 7.09 -11.90 -1.27
CA HIS A 95 6.16 -12.16 -0.16
C HIS A 95 6.13 -11.04 0.91
N PRO A 96 5.96 -9.76 0.51
CA PRO A 96 5.83 -8.67 1.47
C PRO A 96 4.58 -8.85 2.35
N VAL A 97 4.67 -8.39 3.60
CA VAL A 97 3.55 -8.45 4.56
C VAL A 97 3.19 -7.09 5.14
N ALA A 98 3.95 -6.05 4.77
CA ALA A 98 3.75 -4.66 5.18
C ALA A 98 4.17 -3.68 4.09
N SER A 99 4.08 -2.39 4.40
CA SER A 99 4.56 -1.31 3.53
C SER A 99 6.06 -1.42 3.30
N PRO A 100 6.54 -1.16 2.07
CA PRO A 100 7.96 -0.88 1.84
C PRO A 100 8.34 0.46 2.48
N ALA A 101 9.63 0.72 2.63
CA ALA A 101 10.13 1.99 3.16
C ALA A 101 11.26 2.53 2.30
N PHE A 102 11.26 3.84 2.05
CA PHE A 102 12.36 4.52 1.40
C PHE A 102 13.42 4.94 2.42
N ASP A 103 14.68 4.69 2.06
CA ASP A 103 15.82 5.25 2.77
C ASP A 103 15.83 6.78 2.56
N PRO A 104 15.84 7.57 3.64
CA PRO A 104 15.82 9.03 3.52
C PRO A 104 17.11 9.59 2.93
N ASP A 105 18.25 8.88 3.04
CA ASP A 105 19.56 9.36 2.64
C ASP A 105 19.81 9.19 1.14
N ASP A 106 19.49 8.01 0.58
CA ASP A 106 19.82 7.69 -0.81
C ASP A 106 18.59 7.40 -1.70
N GLY A 107 17.39 7.36 -1.12
CA GLY A 107 16.15 7.11 -1.84
C GLY A 107 15.96 5.65 -2.27
N SER A 108 16.78 4.72 -1.82
CA SER A 108 16.58 3.30 -2.07
C SER A 108 15.34 2.79 -1.37
N LEU A 109 14.68 1.82 -1.99
CA LEU A 109 13.49 1.19 -1.43
C LEU A 109 13.86 -0.11 -0.73
N PHE A 110 13.41 -0.27 0.50
CA PHE A 110 13.55 -1.51 1.27
C PHE A 110 12.23 -2.27 1.37
N VAL A 111 12.31 -3.58 1.20
CA VAL A 111 11.17 -4.50 1.24
C VAL A 111 11.50 -5.71 2.11
N THR A 112 10.57 -6.11 2.98
CA THR A 112 10.69 -7.35 3.75
C THR A 112 10.25 -8.54 2.92
N ARG A 113 10.89 -9.69 3.15
CA ARG A 113 10.42 -11.01 2.71
C ARG A 113 10.14 -11.88 3.94
N SER A 114 8.88 -12.27 4.08
CA SER A 114 8.44 -13.10 5.20
C SER A 114 8.23 -14.53 4.73
N GLY A 115 8.89 -15.48 5.39
CA GLY A 115 8.65 -16.91 5.18
C GLY A 115 7.38 -17.40 5.87
N SER A 116 7.15 -18.70 5.81
CA SER A 116 6.15 -19.40 6.61
C SER A 116 6.44 -19.18 8.11
N ARG A 117 5.46 -19.46 8.98
CA ARG A 117 5.61 -19.19 10.41
C ARG A 117 6.83 -19.93 10.98
N GLY A 118 7.82 -19.18 11.50
CA GLY A 118 9.04 -19.70 12.07
C GLY A 118 10.10 -20.15 11.05
N GLU A 119 9.84 -19.98 9.77
CA GLU A 119 10.82 -20.25 8.72
C GLU A 119 11.83 -19.09 8.66
N GLN A 120 13.10 -19.43 8.82
CA GLN A 120 14.19 -18.50 8.58
C GLN A 120 14.58 -18.57 7.10
N LEU A 121 14.41 -17.46 6.41
CA LEU A 121 14.81 -17.32 5.02
C LEU A 121 16.29 -16.92 4.93
N PRO A 122 17.01 -17.35 3.87
CA PRO A 122 18.40 -16.90 3.66
C PRO A 122 18.51 -15.39 3.49
N VAL A 123 17.48 -14.77 2.93
CA VAL A 123 17.36 -13.31 2.80
C VAL A 123 15.97 -12.88 3.23
N SER A 124 15.90 -11.96 4.18
CA SER A 124 14.64 -11.42 4.74
C SER A 124 14.43 -9.95 4.44
N LEU A 125 15.45 -9.23 3.99
CA LEU A 125 15.43 -7.84 3.54
C LEU A 125 16.05 -7.71 2.16
N PHE A 126 15.36 -7.00 1.28
CA PHE A 126 15.83 -6.64 -0.06
C PHE A 126 15.88 -5.12 -0.20
N ARG A 127 16.86 -4.65 -0.99
CA ARG A 127 17.01 -3.26 -1.41
C ARG A 127 16.80 -3.15 -2.92
N ILE A 128 16.00 -2.17 -3.32
CA ILE A 128 15.82 -1.78 -4.72
C ILE A 128 16.41 -0.38 -4.85
N ASP A 129 17.43 -0.23 -5.66
CA ASP A 129 18.10 1.06 -5.89
C ASP A 129 17.30 1.96 -6.86
N PHE A 130 17.80 3.19 -7.07
CA PHE A 130 17.17 4.15 -7.98
C PHE A 130 17.14 3.71 -9.46
N ASN A 131 17.98 2.73 -9.86
CA ASN A 131 17.94 2.11 -11.19
C ASN A 131 16.91 0.99 -11.28
N GLY A 132 16.33 0.58 -10.13
CA GLY A 132 15.41 -0.54 -10.02
C GLY A 132 16.13 -1.90 -9.90
N GLU A 133 17.41 -1.91 -9.52
CA GLU A 133 18.16 -3.14 -9.28
C GLU A 133 17.83 -3.70 -7.91
N LEU A 134 17.33 -4.94 -7.90
CA LEU A 134 17.01 -5.68 -6.68
C LEU A 134 18.28 -6.37 -6.15
N THR A 135 18.64 -6.08 -4.92
CA THR A 135 19.78 -6.70 -4.23
C THR A 135 19.38 -7.29 -2.89
N GLU A 136 19.98 -8.43 -2.53
CA GLU A 136 19.89 -9.01 -1.20
C GLU A 136 20.56 -8.09 -0.18
N TYR A 137 19.89 -7.87 0.96
CA TYR A 137 20.40 -6.95 1.96
C TYR A 137 20.76 -7.62 3.28
N SER A 138 19.84 -8.34 3.93
CA SER A 138 20.05 -9.06 5.19
C SER A 138 19.15 -10.28 5.28
N GLY A 139 19.60 -11.33 5.97
CA GLY A 139 18.88 -12.57 6.24
C GLY A 139 18.65 -12.87 7.73
N ASP A 140 19.08 -11.98 8.63
CA ASP A 140 19.19 -12.28 10.06
C ASP A 140 17.87 -12.17 10.85
N ILE A 141 16.79 -11.71 10.23
CA ILE A 141 15.50 -11.49 10.89
C ILE A 141 14.49 -12.54 10.43
N THR A 142 13.98 -13.32 11.36
CA THR A 142 12.91 -14.30 11.07
C THR A 142 11.55 -13.60 11.05
N ASN A 143 10.77 -13.86 9.99
CA ASN A 143 9.44 -13.27 9.77
C ASN A 143 9.40 -11.73 9.99
N PRO A 144 10.24 -10.95 9.29
CA PRO A 144 10.20 -9.49 9.37
C PRO A 144 8.84 -8.96 8.92
N THR A 145 8.42 -7.84 9.47
CA THR A 145 7.12 -7.24 9.15
C THR A 145 7.28 -5.76 8.79
N GLY A 146 7.32 -4.87 9.77
CA GLY A 146 7.45 -3.43 9.54
C GLY A 146 8.88 -2.99 9.33
N ILE A 147 9.07 -1.98 8.49
CA ILE A 147 10.33 -1.25 8.31
C ILE A 147 10.04 0.23 8.60
N ALA A 148 10.91 0.88 9.33
CA ALA A 148 10.90 2.32 9.51
C ALA A 148 12.33 2.86 9.66
N PHE A 149 12.51 4.13 9.29
CA PHE A 149 13.74 4.87 9.50
C PHE A 149 13.50 5.95 10.56
N ASP A 150 14.48 6.18 11.41
CA ASP A 150 14.49 7.34 12.33
C ASP A 150 15.02 8.60 11.64
N SER A 151 15.05 9.72 12.37
CA SER A 151 15.54 11.02 11.87
C SER A 151 17.04 11.04 11.52
N ASN A 152 17.78 10.01 11.91
CA ASN A 152 19.20 9.87 11.60
C ASN A 152 19.44 8.92 10.42
N GLY A 153 18.39 8.49 9.73
CA GLY A 153 18.48 7.49 8.65
C GLY A 153 18.75 6.06 9.14
N GLN A 154 18.60 5.80 10.44
CA GLN A 154 18.82 4.48 11.01
C GLN A 154 17.60 3.59 10.75
N MET A 155 17.80 2.44 10.10
CA MET A 155 16.76 1.48 9.79
C MET A 155 16.40 0.61 10.99
N PHE A 156 15.10 0.40 11.21
CA PHE A 156 14.54 -0.52 12.18
C PHE A 156 13.55 -1.48 11.50
N VAL A 157 13.56 -2.74 11.94
CA VAL A 157 12.72 -3.81 11.39
C VAL A 157 12.09 -4.62 12.51
N SER A 158 10.77 -4.79 12.50
CA SER A 158 10.08 -5.65 13.47
C SER A 158 10.07 -7.10 13.02
N SER A 159 10.15 -8.02 13.99
CA SER A 159 9.94 -9.45 13.81
C SER A 159 8.67 -9.87 14.55
N ARG A 160 7.72 -10.43 13.81
CA ARG A 160 6.48 -10.96 14.40
C ARG A 160 6.66 -12.31 15.08
N LEU A 161 7.81 -12.97 14.89
CA LEU A 161 8.08 -14.28 15.50
C LEU A 161 8.45 -14.16 16.97
N ASP A 162 9.39 -13.28 17.27
CA ASP A 162 10.02 -13.15 18.59
C ASP A 162 9.63 -11.86 19.32
N GLY A 163 8.81 -11.00 18.68
CA GLY A 163 8.37 -9.74 19.29
C GLY A 163 9.47 -8.71 19.48
N THR A 164 10.49 -8.75 18.65
CA THR A 164 11.66 -7.87 18.73
C THR A 164 11.66 -6.86 17.58
N VAL A 165 12.07 -5.64 17.87
CA VAL A 165 12.50 -4.68 16.84
C VAL A 165 14.01 -4.71 16.77
N TYR A 166 14.54 -4.90 15.58
CA TYR A 166 15.96 -4.93 15.28
C TYR A 166 16.39 -3.60 14.66
N ARG A 167 17.54 -3.11 15.08
CA ARG A 167 18.26 -2.02 14.41
C ARG A 167 19.24 -2.64 13.40
N ILE A 168 19.22 -2.15 12.16
CA ILE A 168 20.14 -2.62 11.11
C ILE A 168 21.39 -1.76 11.12
N THR A 169 22.55 -2.39 11.33
CA THR A 169 23.84 -1.67 11.34
C THR A 169 24.29 -1.30 9.90
N PRO A 170 25.25 -0.37 9.73
CA PRO A 170 25.88 -0.11 8.42
C PRO A 170 26.56 -1.34 7.80
N PHE A 171 26.86 -2.37 8.61
CA PHE A 171 27.40 -3.65 8.13
C PHE A 171 26.31 -4.65 7.76
N LYS A 172 25.03 -4.21 7.72
CA LYS A 172 23.84 -4.99 7.39
C LYS A 172 23.48 -6.08 8.42
N GLU A 173 24.01 -5.98 9.63
CA GLU A 173 23.72 -6.87 10.73
C GLU A 173 22.45 -6.41 11.47
N ALA A 174 21.59 -7.36 11.85
CA ALA A 174 20.41 -7.09 12.66
C ALA A 174 20.76 -7.21 14.15
N VAL A 175 20.75 -6.09 14.86
CA VAL A 175 21.03 -6.04 16.31
C VAL A 175 19.72 -5.79 17.06
N PRO A 176 19.34 -6.65 18.04
CA PRO A 176 18.16 -6.40 18.85
C PRO A 176 18.20 -5.02 19.51
N PHE A 177 17.12 -4.26 19.37
CA PHE A 177 16.98 -2.93 19.95
C PHE A 177 15.98 -2.92 21.11
N VAL A 178 14.80 -3.49 20.93
CA VAL A 178 13.77 -3.68 21.95
C VAL A 178 13.05 -5.00 21.72
N GLY A 179 12.75 -5.73 22.78
CA GLY A 179 12.08 -7.03 22.74
C GLY A 179 10.83 -7.07 23.61
N ASN A 180 10.25 -8.26 23.75
CA ASN A 180 9.06 -8.53 24.56
C ASN A 180 7.79 -7.76 24.13
N LEU A 181 7.71 -7.36 22.86
CA LEU A 181 6.61 -6.59 22.29
C LEU A 181 5.44 -7.46 21.77
N GLY A 182 5.31 -8.69 22.27
CA GLY A 182 4.26 -9.60 21.81
C GLY A 182 4.47 -10.06 20.38
N ILE A 183 3.51 -9.79 19.49
CA ILE A 183 3.62 -10.06 18.05
C ILE A 183 3.85 -8.71 17.35
N ALA A 184 5.10 -8.22 17.41
CA ALA A 184 5.48 -6.92 16.87
C ALA A 184 5.28 -6.86 15.34
N THR A 185 4.57 -5.84 14.86
CA THR A 185 4.21 -5.70 13.44
C THR A 185 4.57 -4.32 12.88
N GLY A 186 3.70 -3.34 12.90
CA GLY A 186 3.99 -2.00 12.39
C GLY A 186 4.94 -1.22 13.27
N ILE A 187 5.78 -0.39 12.64
CA ILE A 187 6.67 0.57 13.29
C ILE A 187 6.42 1.93 12.66
N ALA A 188 6.43 3.00 13.47
CA ALA A 188 6.47 4.38 13.01
C ALA A 188 7.25 5.24 14.01
N PHE A 189 7.87 6.31 13.52
CA PHE A 189 8.50 7.34 14.35
C PHE A 189 7.71 8.63 14.28
N ASP A 190 7.64 9.36 15.37
CA ASP A 190 7.20 10.76 15.36
C ASP A 190 8.39 11.72 15.23
N ARG A 191 8.08 13.01 15.06
CA ARG A 191 9.10 14.06 14.92
C ARG A 191 9.97 14.26 16.16
N SER A 192 9.54 13.75 17.31
CA SER A 192 10.34 13.79 18.55
C SER A 192 11.34 12.63 18.65
N GLY A 193 11.29 11.67 17.73
CA GLY A 193 12.09 10.45 17.75
C GLY A 193 11.48 9.31 18.55
N THR A 194 10.26 9.46 19.08
CA THR A 194 9.54 8.37 19.75
C THR A 194 9.15 7.30 18.72
N MET A 195 9.58 6.05 18.95
CA MET A 195 9.15 4.91 18.14
C MET A 195 7.82 4.38 18.67
N TYR A 196 6.89 4.13 17.77
CA TYR A 196 5.65 3.41 18.04
C TYR A 196 5.73 2.01 17.44
N VAL A 197 5.36 0.99 18.22
CA VAL A 197 5.31 -0.41 17.76
C VAL A 197 3.95 -0.99 18.05
N GLY A 198 3.34 -1.57 17.01
CA GLY A 198 2.05 -2.25 17.14
C GLY A 198 2.23 -3.74 17.42
N ASP A 199 1.69 -4.20 18.54
CA ASP A 199 1.49 -5.62 18.80
C ASP A 199 0.12 -6.05 18.26
N ARG A 200 0.12 -7.05 17.42
CA ARG A 200 -1.10 -7.62 16.82
C ARG A 200 -2.20 -7.96 17.83
N THR A 201 -1.87 -8.22 19.10
CA THR A 201 -2.84 -8.54 20.15
C THR A 201 -3.61 -7.33 20.65
N GLY A 202 -3.26 -6.12 20.23
CA GLY A 202 -3.99 -4.89 20.48
C GLY A 202 -3.18 -3.78 21.13
N THR A 203 -2.00 -4.05 21.65
CA THR A 203 -1.18 -3.06 22.33
C THR A 203 -0.38 -2.22 21.33
N ILE A 204 -0.38 -0.91 21.51
CA ILE A 204 0.60 -0.01 20.90
C ILE A 204 1.59 0.40 21.99
N TYR A 205 2.86 0.16 21.72
CA TYR A 205 3.98 0.56 22.59
C TYR A 205 4.59 1.87 22.12
N GLN A 206 5.03 2.69 23.05
CA GLN A 206 6.03 3.75 22.84
C GLN A 206 7.39 3.20 23.25
N VAL A 207 8.41 3.46 22.44
CA VAL A 207 9.80 3.06 22.71
C VAL A 207 10.67 4.30 22.59
N ASN A 208 11.49 4.55 23.60
CA ASN A 208 12.40 5.68 23.60
C ASN A 208 13.72 5.38 22.86
N GLU A 209 14.59 6.37 22.72
CA GLU A 209 15.86 6.31 22.00
C GLU A 209 16.85 5.24 22.53
N ILE A 210 16.68 4.78 23.77
CA ILE A 210 17.53 3.75 24.37
C ILE A 210 16.88 2.36 24.39
N GLY A 211 15.70 2.22 23.76
CA GLY A 211 15.02 0.92 23.64
C GLY A 211 14.16 0.53 24.85
N GLU A 212 13.80 1.47 25.72
CA GLU A 212 12.85 1.20 26.79
C GLU A 212 11.42 1.34 26.27
N GLU A 213 10.63 0.27 26.44
CA GLU A 213 9.25 0.19 26.01
C GLU A 213 8.26 0.60 27.10
N LYS A 214 7.16 1.17 26.68
CA LYS A 214 6.01 1.47 27.52
C LYS A 214 4.72 1.16 26.76
N SER A 215 3.86 0.32 27.35
CA SER A 215 2.48 0.17 26.84
C SER A 215 1.77 1.52 26.89
N TRP A 216 1.24 1.96 25.75
CA TRP A 216 0.63 3.29 25.63
C TRP A 216 -0.87 3.26 25.46
N VAL A 217 -1.37 2.53 24.44
CA VAL A 217 -2.81 2.38 24.22
C VAL A 217 -3.17 0.94 23.87
N GLN A 218 -4.44 0.58 24.13
CA GLN A 218 -5.01 -0.71 23.75
C GLN A 218 -6.08 -0.50 22.71
N LEU A 219 -5.99 -1.25 21.60
CA LEU A 219 -6.96 -1.29 20.51
C LEU A 219 -7.57 -2.68 20.38
N GLU A 220 -8.54 -2.85 19.47
CA GLU A 220 -9.08 -4.16 19.12
C GLU A 220 -7.99 -5.01 18.42
N PRO A 221 -7.79 -6.29 18.81
CA PRO A 221 -6.78 -7.15 18.19
C PRO A 221 -6.94 -7.27 16.67
N SER A 222 -5.82 -7.25 15.94
CA SER A 222 -5.81 -7.49 14.49
C SER A 222 -5.71 -8.98 14.18
N VAL A 223 -6.41 -9.44 13.15
CA VAL A 223 -6.27 -10.82 12.63
C VAL A 223 -5.04 -10.99 11.72
N SER A 224 -4.36 -9.90 11.37
CA SER A 224 -3.14 -9.90 10.55
C SER A 224 -2.04 -9.09 11.24
N ALA A 225 -1.72 -7.92 10.75
CA ALA A 225 -0.74 -7.01 11.30
C ALA A 225 -1.40 -5.66 11.64
N TYR A 226 -0.85 -4.93 12.60
CA TYR A 226 -1.06 -3.49 12.65
C TYR A 226 -0.10 -2.80 11.70
N HIS A 227 -0.57 -1.74 11.08
CA HIS A 227 0.22 -0.82 10.29
C HIS A 227 0.07 0.58 10.89
N LEU A 228 1.17 1.28 10.99
CA LEU A 228 1.27 2.55 11.70
C LEU A 228 1.80 3.62 10.76
N ALA A 229 1.26 4.85 10.87
CA ALA A 229 1.86 6.04 10.29
C ALA A 229 1.58 7.24 11.20
N VAL A 230 2.54 8.13 11.35
CA VAL A 230 2.32 9.42 12.01
C VAL A 230 1.80 10.41 10.99
N GLY A 231 0.74 11.12 11.33
CA GLY A 231 0.10 12.09 10.45
C GLY A 231 0.71 13.49 10.54
N PRO A 232 0.27 14.42 9.70
CA PRO A 232 0.74 15.80 9.70
C PRO A 232 0.42 16.56 11.01
N ASP A 233 -0.52 16.05 11.78
CA ASP A 233 -0.97 16.56 13.08
C ASP A 233 -0.24 15.91 14.27
N ASP A 234 0.86 15.20 14.00
CA ASP A 234 1.67 14.42 14.95
C ASP A 234 0.89 13.33 15.71
N ALA A 235 -0.34 13.00 15.28
CA ALA A 235 -1.08 11.87 15.81
C ALA A 235 -0.66 10.56 15.12
N LEU A 236 -0.75 9.45 15.86
CA LEU A 236 -0.54 8.13 15.30
C LEU A 236 -1.83 7.61 14.66
N TYR A 237 -1.73 7.17 13.41
CA TYR A 237 -2.80 6.51 12.69
C TYR A 237 -2.53 5.03 12.60
N VAL A 238 -3.54 4.24 12.94
CA VAL A 238 -3.41 2.79 13.05
C VAL A 238 -4.46 2.10 12.20
N THR A 239 -4.04 1.14 11.42
CA THR A 239 -4.89 0.20 10.70
C THR A 239 -4.54 -1.23 11.10
N GLY A 240 -5.51 -2.11 10.98
CA GLY A 240 -5.34 -3.53 11.20
C GLY A 240 -6.66 -4.23 10.92
N PRO A 241 -6.69 -5.24 10.02
CA PRO A 241 -7.92 -5.96 9.75
C PRO A 241 -8.38 -6.72 10.99
N THR A 242 -9.67 -6.64 11.28
CA THR A 242 -10.34 -7.42 12.33
C THR A 242 -11.12 -8.58 11.72
N VAL A 243 -11.91 -9.29 12.50
CA VAL A 243 -12.87 -10.28 12.00
C VAL A 243 -14.06 -9.64 11.29
N SER A 244 -14.22 -8.32 11.43
CA SER A 244 -15.21 -7.53 10.70
C SER A 244 -14.77 -7.29 9.25
N SER A 245 -15.73 -7.10 8.37
CA SER A 245 -15.50 -6.57 7.01
C SER A 245 -15.74 -5.04 6.91
N PHE A 246 -15.90 -4.38 8.07
CA PHE A 246 -16.22 -2.96 8.20
C PHE A 246 -15.29 -2.30 9.22
N ASP A 247 -14.01 -2.35 8.89
CA ASP A 247 -12.92 -1.89 9.74
C ASP A 247 -12.74 -0.37 9.74
N SER A 248 -11.97 0.11 10.71
CA SER A 248 -11.68 1.53 10.93
C SER A 248 -10.20 1.85 10.74
N VAL A 249 -9.93 3.12 10.43
CA VAL A 249 -8.66 3.77 10.70
C VAL A 249 -8.77 4.44 12.05
N TRP A 250 -7.91 4.10 12.97
CA TRP A 250 -7.84 4.69 14.30
C TRP A 250 -6.86 5.86 14.30
N ARG A 251 -7.19 6.93 15.02
CA ARG A 251 -6.31 8.06 15.30
C ARG A 251 -6.08 8.13 16.80
N VAL A 252 -4.81 8.15 17.18
CA VAL A 252 -4.37 8.27 18.59
C VAL A 252 -3.60 9.57 18.73
N ASP A 253 -4.12 10.49 19.54
CA ASP A 253 -3.42 11.75 19.77
C ASP A 253 -2.26 11.58 20.78
N GLN A 254 -1.45 12.61 20.93
CA GLN A 254 -0.27 12.60 21.80
C GLN A 254 -0.59 12.30 23.29
N SER A 255 -1.84 12.49 23.71
CA SER A 255 -2.29 12.14 25.07
C SER A 255 -2.67 10.64 25.20
N GLY A 256 -2.68 9.87 24.11
CA GLY A 256 -3.15 8.49 24.06
C GLY A 256 -4.67 8.36 23.88
N LYS A 257 -5.38 9.45 23.57
CA LYS A 257 -6.81 9.40 23.30
C LYS A 257 -7.07 8.81 21.92
N VAL A 258 -7.79 7.69 21.90
CA VAL A 258 -8.19 6.97 20.69
C VAL A 258 -9.49 7.54 20.13
N SER A 259 -9.54 7.73 18.82
CA SER A 259 -10.73 8.13 18.07
C SER A 259 -10.77 7.42 16.70
N VAL A 260 -11.94 7.32 16.11
CA VAL A 260 -12.10 6.82 14.74
C VAL A 260 -11.84 7.98 13.77
N PHE A 261 -10.86 7.82 12.88
CA PHE A 261 -10.62 8.77 11.79
C PHE A 261 -11.52 8.48 10.59
N TYR A 262 -11.61 7.21 10.18
CA TYR A 262 -12.50 6.77 9.10
C TYR A 262 -13.01 5.35 9.40
N LYS A 263 -14.22 5.04 8.94
CA LYS A 263 -14.84 3.73 9.11
C LYS A 263 -15.51 3.25 7.81
N GLY A 264 -15.52 1.95 7.58
CA GLY A 264 -16.20 1.34 6.43
C GLY A 264 -15.26 0.77 5.39
N LEU A 265 -14.06 0.38 5.82
CA LEU A 265 -13.06 -0.28 4.99
C LEU A 265 -13.09 -1.80 5.19
N GLY A 266 -12.81 -2.55 4.15
CA GLY A 266 -12.53 -3.98 4.26
C GLY A 266 -11.02 -4.22 4.33
N ARG A 267 -10.55 -4.90 5.39
CA ARG A 267 -9.16 -5.31 5.58
C ARG A 267 -8.13 -4.19 5.34
N PRO A 268 -8.21 -3.05 6.06
CA PRO A 268 -7.23 -1.99 5.93
C PRO A 268 -5.85 -2.48 6.40
N GLN A 269 -4.81 -2.15 5.63
CA GLN A 269 -3.43 -2.53 5.87
C GLN A 269 -2.51 -1.32 5.79
N GLY A 270 -1.31 -1.43 5.19
CA GLY A 270 -0.32 -0.38 5.13
C GLY A 270 -0.85 0.96 4.66
N LEU A 271 -0.39 2.04 5.28
CA LEU A 271 -0.90 3.40 5.11
C LEU A 271 0.25 4.41 5.07
N ALA A 272 0.02 5.52 4.38
CA ALA A 272 0.94 6.65 4.29
C ALA A 272 0.17 7.95 3.98
N PHE A 273 0.73 9.09 4.37
CA PHE A 273 0.16 10.42 4.11
C PHE A 273 0.88 11.13 2.96
N ASP A 274 0.13 11.93 2.19
CA ASP A 274 0.72 12.92 1.28
C ASP A 274 0.96 14.27 2.00
N GLU A 275 1.75 15.16 1.35
CA GLU A 275 2.03 16.51 1.87
C GLU A 275 0.78 17.37 2.09
N SER A 276 -0.34 17.03 1.44
CA SER A 276 -1.65 17.70 1.61
C SER A 276 -2.45 17.15 2.79
N GLY A 277 -1.93 16.15 3.49
CA GLY A 277 -2.58 15.49 4.62
C GLY A 277 -3.62 14.44 4.24
N ASN A 278 -3.75 14.07 2.97
CA ASN A 278 -4.62 12.95 2.61
C ASN A 278 -3.96 11.63 3.02
N LEU A 279 -4.76 10.71 3.53
CA LEU A 279 -4.32 9.37 3.89
C LEU A 279 -4.56 8.39 2.73
N TYR A 280 -3.54 7.63 2.39
CA TYR A 280 -3.61 6.53 1.43
C TYR A 280 -3.37 5.22 2.16
N LEU A 281 -4.15 4.18 1.84
CA LEU A 281 -3.99 2.87 2.46
C LEU A 281 -4.45 1.73 1.56
N ALA A 282 -3.83 0.58 1.71
CA ALA A 282 -4.24 -0.65 1.07
C ALA A 282 -5.50 -1.18 1.76
N ALA A 283 -6.63 -1.22 1.04
CA ALA A 283 -7.91 -1.64 1.60
C ALA A 283 -8.94 -2.02 0.52
N SER A 284 -10.08 -2.52 0.97
CA SER A 284 -11.28 -2.61 0.15
C SER A 284 -12.26 -1.48 0.51
N LEU A 285 -12.78 -0.81 -0.51
CA LEU A 285 -13.83 0.20 -0.39
C LEU A 285 -15.04 -0.18 -1.25
N ARG A 286 -16.20 -0.40 -0.61
CA ARG A 286 -17.42 -0.80 -1.31
C ARG A 286 -17.25 -2.02 -2.22
N GLY A 287 -16.49 -3.03 -1.74
CA GLY A 287 -16.21 -4.27 -2.46
C GLY A 287 -15.06 -4.21 -3.48
N ARG A 288 -14.50 -3.04 -3.79
CA ARG A 288 -13.36 -2.86 -4.69
C ARG A 288 -12.05 -2.83 -3.91
N ARG A 289 -10.99 -3.41 -4.45
CA ARG A 289 -9.69 -3.56 -3.78
C ARG A 289 -8.63 -2.68 -4.43
N GLY A 290 -7.74 -2.12 -3.59
CA GLY A 290 -6.65 -1.28 -4.09
C GLY A 290 -6.10 -0.34 -3.03
N ILE A 291 -5.55 0.79 -3.47
CA ILE A 291 -5.25 1.91 -2.59
C ILE A 291 -6.46 2.82 -2.52
N VAL A 292 -6.92 3.06 -1.31
CA VAL A 292 -7.99 4.01 -1.00
C VAL A 292 -7.34 5.31 -0.55
N ARG A 293 -7.80 6.45 -1.10
CA ARG A 293 -7.47 7.78 -0.61
C ARG A 293 -8.59 8.28 0.30
N ILE A 294 -8.23 8.77 1.47
CA ILE A 294 -9.13 9.43 2.43
C ILE A 294 -8.71 10.89 2.55
N SER A 295 -9.67 11.82 2.49
CA SER A 295 -9.37 13.25 2.66
C SER A 295 -8.78 13.55 4.03
N SER A 296 -8.02 14.64 4.14
CA SER A 296 -7.36 15.09 5.38
C SER A 296 -8.30 15.22 6.58
N GLU A 297 -9.59 15.50 6.33
CA GLU A 297 -10.62 15.59 7.37
C GLU A 297 -11.25 14.21 7.72
N GLY A 298 -10.86 13.12 7.06
CA GLY A 298 -11.44 11.79 7.28
C GLY A 298 -12.88 11.60 6.79
N GLN A 299 -13.40 12.49 5.95
CA GLN A 299 -14.82 12.49 5.57
C GLN A 299 -15.12 11.82 4.24
N LYS A 300 -14.19 11.83 3.30
CA LYS A 300 -14.37 11.30 1.95
C LYS A 300 -13.33 10.22 1.67
N ALA A 301 -13.78 9.11 1.10
CA ALA A 301 -12.90 8.05 0.63
C ALA A 301 -13.23 7.66 -0.81
N GLU A 302 -12.21 7.40 -1.60
CA GLU A 302 -12.32 6.94 -2.98
C GLU A 302 -11.24 5.90 -3.32
N MET A 303 -11.53 5.05 -4.30
CA MET A 303 -10.50 4.19 -4.87
C MET A 303 -9.53 5.04 -5.67
N PHE A 304 -8.25 4.92 -5.39
CA PHE A 304 -7.21 5.74 -6.00
C PHE A 304 -6.32 4.93 -6.96
N VAL A 305 -5.92 3.72 -6.56
CA VAL A 305 -5.20 2.77 -7.42
C VAL A 305 -5.92 1.43 -7.36
N ALA A 306 -6.25 0.85 -8.51
CA ALA A 306 -6.80 -0.50 -8.57
C ALA A 306 -5.68 -1.54 -8.35
N GLY A 307 -5.91 -2.50 -7.47
CA GLY A 307 -4.92 -3.55 -7.21
C GLY A 307 -5.45 -4.65 -6.31
N MET A 308 -5.09 -5.89 -6.63
CA MET A 308 -5.44 -7.04 -5.82
C MET A 308 -4.32 -7.34 -4.81
N ASN A 309 -4.72 -7.81 -3.62
CA ASN A 309 -3.80 -8.30 -2.59
C ASN A 309 -2.74 -7.29 -2.14
N LEU A 310 -3.03 -5.98 -2.24
CA LEU A 310 -2.13 -4.96 -1.73
C LEU A 310 -2.03 -5.04 -0.21
N VAL A 311 -0.79 -4.96 0.30
CA VAL A 311 -0.48 -5.01 1.74
C VAL A 311 0.09 -3.70 2.25
N GLY A 312 0.57 -2.81 1.37
CA GLY A 312 1.11 -1.53 1.78
C GLY A 312 1.55 -0.64 0.64
N LEU A 313 2.00 0.55 1.00
CA LEU A 313 2.51 1.55 0.07
C LEU A 313 3.56 2.45 0.75
N ALA A 314 4.35 3.11 -0.08
CA ALA A 314 5.23 4.20 0.32
C ALA A 314 5.29 5.26 -0.79
N PHE A 315 5.65 6.49 -0.44
CA PHE A 315 5.89 7.57 -1.39
C PHE A 315 7.38 7.88 -1.48
N SER A 316 7.88 8.06 -2.69
CA SER A 316 9.22 8.60 -2.91
C SER A 316 9.23 10.13 -2.85
N SER A 317 10.40 10.72 -2.60
CA SER A 317 10.60 12.17 -2.72
C SER A 317 10.38 12.70 -4.14
N GLY A 318 10.52 11.82 -5.15
CA GLY A 318 10.31 12.13 -6.57
C GLY A 318 8.84 12.15 -7.02
N GLY A 319 7.89 11.79 -6.14
CA GLY A 319 6.46 11.77 -6.47
C GLY A 319 5.98 10.44 -7.04
N GLU A 320 6.72 9.36 -6.85
CA GLU A 320 6.26 8.01 -7.14
C GLU A 320 5.53 7.42 -5.94
N MET A 321 4.43 6.74 -6.21
CA MET A 321 3.81 5.83 -5.24
C MET A 321 4.33 4.42 -5.53
N VAL A 322 4.94 3.80 -4.53
CA VAL A 322 5.26 2.37 -4.58
C VAL A 322 4.21 1.61 -3.80
N VAL A 323 3.67 0.55 -4.38
CA VAL A 323 2.70 -0.34 -3.73
C VAL A 323 3.27 -1.75 -3.66
N ALA A 324 3.10 -2.40 -2.51
CA ALA A 324 3.45 -3.79 -2.32
C ALA A 324 2.17 -4.64 -2.31
N SER A 325 2.16 -5.69 -3.12
CA SER A 325 1.20 -6.79 -3.00
C SER A 325 1.80 -7.90 -2.12
N ASN A 326 1.04 -8.95 -1.87
CA ASN A 326 1.55 -10.12 -1.14
C ASN A 326 2.60 -10.94 -1.91
N ASP A 327 3.05 -10.49 -3.07
CA ASP A 327 4.01 -11.16 -3.94
C ASP A 327 5.03 -10.20 -4.54
N SER A 328 4.60 -9.05 -4.99
CA SER A 328 5.36 -8.15 -5.86
C SER A 328 5.29 -6.71 -5.41
N VAL A 329 6.21 -5.91 -5.91
CA VAL A 329 6.29 -4.46 -5.70
C VAL A 329 6.18 -3.73 -7.03
N TYR A 330 5.36 -2.67 -7.06
CA TYR A 330 5.09 -1.87 -8.27
C TYR A 330 5.31 -0.39 -8.00
N SER A 331 5.86 0.34 -8.98
CA SER A 331 5.98 1.79 -8.98
C SER A 331 4.95 2.44 -9.89
N LEU A 332 4.30 3.51 -9.42
CA LEU A 332 3.32 4.33 -10.17
C LEU A 332 3.76 5.81 -10.12
N PRO A 333 4.04 6.46 -11.27
CA PRO A 333 4.44 7.86 -11.33
C PRO A 333 3.21 8.78 -11.23
N LEU A 334 2.68 8.96 -10.02
CA LEU A 334 1.43 9.70 -9.77
C LEU A 334 1.65 11.17 -9.41
N GLY A 335 2.90 11.62 -9.28
CA GLY A 335 3.24 12.99 -8.91
C GLY A 335 2.84 13.39 -7.48
N ILE A 336 2.66 12.40 -6.61
CA ILE A 336 2.24 12.61 -5.22
C ILE A 336 3.46 12.51 -4.31
N LYS A 337 3.71 13.57 -3.56
CA LYS A 337 4.77 13.57 -2.55
C LYS A 337 4.21 13.17 -1.21
N GLY A 338 4.84 12.20 -0.59
CA GLY A 338 4.53 11.77 0.76
C GLY A 338 5.13 12.68 1.82
N ILE A 339 4.53 12.67 3.01
CA ILE A 339 5.20 13.18 4.20
C ILE A 339 6.33 12.20 4.51
N LEU A 340 7.54 12.63 4.25
CA LEU A 340 8.74 11.92 4.65
C LEU A 340 9.01 12.32 6.11
N LEU A 341 8.52 11.53 7.06
CA LEU A 341 8.88 11.65 8.47
C LEU A 341 10.10 10.77 8.71
N PRO A 342 10.89 11.17 9.62
CA PRO A 342 10.87 12.27 10.58
C PRO A 342 11.33 13.60 10.05
#